data_3aa984b7caff7aa4fbf7bee15540d30b
#
_entry.id   3aa984b7caff7aa4fbf7bee15540d30b
#
_cell.length_a   1.000
_cell.length_b   1.000
_cell.length_c   1.000
_cell.angle_alpha   90.00
_cell.angle_beta   90.00
_cell.angle_gamma   90.00
#
_symmetry.space_group_name_H-M   'P 1'
#
loop_
_entity.id
_entity.type
_entity.pdbx_description
1 polymer ?
#
loop_
_entity_poly.entity_id
_entity_poly.type
_entity_poly.pdbx_seq_one_letter_code
_entity_poly.pdbx_strand_id
1 'polypeptide(L)'
;MRINVRFFASLRERLKKSEEVREVPADATVGTVWELLKQEYPELAVVEKSMAFAVAQEYVDKNHPLQDNDELAFIPPVSGG
;
A
#
# COMPACT_ATOMS: atom_id res chain seq x y z
N MET A 1 -14.90 -3.48 4.57
CA MET A 1 -14.49 -2.22 5.22
C MET A 1 -13.81 -1.31 4.22
N ARG A 2 -13.70 -0.05 4.55
CA ARG A 2 -13.10 0.94 3.66
C ARG A 2 -11.76 1.39 4.21
N ILE A 3 -10.75 1.43 3.36
CA ILE A 3 -9.43 1.94 3.75
C ILE A 3 -8.99 3.01 2.76
N ASN A 4 -8.10 3.88 3.21
CA ASN A 4 -7.51 4.90 2.38
C ASN A 4 -6.07 4.50 2.08
N VAL A 5 -5.76 4.25 0.81
CA VAL A 5 -4.42 3.84 0.39
C VAL A 5 -3.67 5.06 -0.12
N ARG A 6 -2.46 5.27 0.36
CA ARG A 6 -1.62 6.39 -0.07
C ARG A 6 -0.37 5.89 -0.77
N PHE A 7 -0.01 6.58 -1.83
CA PHE A 7 1.16 6.25 -2.64
C PHE A 7 2.17 7.39 -2.53
N PHE A 8 3.43 7.03 -2.31
CA PHE A 8 4.49 8.00 -2.13
C PHE A 8 5.56 7.87 -3.19
N ALA A 9 6.31 8.96 -3.39
CA ALA A 9 7.51 8.99 -4.21
C ALA A 9 7.28 8.40 -5.60
N SER A 10 8.11 7.44 -6.01
CA SER A 10 8.03 6.88 -7.35
C SER A 10 6.70 6.17 -7.64
N LEU A 11 6.04 5.63 -6.62
CA LEU A 11 4.73 5.02 -6.84
C LEU A 11 3.69 6.04 -7.25
N ARG A 12 3.70 7.20 -6.60
CA ARG A 12 2.76 8.26 -6.95
C ARG A 12 2.93 8.67 -8.40
N GLU A 13 4.16 8.77 -8.86
CA GLU A 13 4.42 9.12 -10.25
C GLU A 13 4.04 8.00 -11.20
N ARG A 14 4.34 6.76 -10.82
CA ARG A 14 4.09 5.60 -11.68
C ARG A 14 2.60 5.34 -11.85
N LEU A 15 1.83 5.45 -10.79
CA LEU A 15 0.39 5.19 -10.81
C LEU A 15 -0.41 6.46 -11.12
N LYS A 16 0.23 7.61 -11.09
CA LYS A 16 -0.38 8.91 -11.40
C LYS A 16 -1.52 9.25 -10.45
N LYS A 17 -1.37 8.84 -9.20
CA LYS A 17 -2.32 9.18 -8.14
C LYS A 17 -1.58 9.16 -6.80
N SER A 18 -2.04 9.99 -5.89
CA SER A 18 -1.44 10.07 -4.57
C SER A 18 -2.20 9.27 -3.53
N GLU A 19 -3.49 9.00 -3.76
CA GLU A 19 -4.28 8.22 -2.82
C GLU A 19 -5.53 7.70 -3.51
N GLU A 20 -6.10 6.65 -2.91
CA GLU A 20 -7.39 6.14 -3.37
C GLU A 20 -8.08 5.40 -2.23
N VAL A 21 -9.40 5.42 -2.24
CA VAL A 21 -10.20 4.68 -1.27
C VAL A 21 -10.49 3.29 -1.84
N ARG A 22 -10.35 2.27 -0.99
CA ARG A 22 -10.60 0.88 -1.38
C ARG A 22 -11.56 0.21 -0.43
N GLU A 23 -12.49 -0.57 -1.00
CA GLU A 23 -13.31 -1.48 -0.23
C GLU A 23 -12.59 -2.82 -0.18
N VAL A 24 -12.43 -3.36 1.03
CA VAL A 24 -11.70 -4.61 1.25
C VAL A 24 -12.47 -5.47 2.24
N PRO A 25 -12.20 -6.78 2.30
CA PRO A 25 -12.86 -7.63 3.29
C PRO A 25 -12.58 -7.18 4.72
N ALA A 26 -13.51 -7.48 5.62
CA ALA A 26 -13.40 -7.04 7.00
C ALA A 26 -12.17 -7.61 7.73
N ASP A 27 -11.64 -8.73 7.25
CA ASP A 27 -10.48 -9.37 7.84
C ASP A 27 -9.19 -9.11 7.06
N ALA A 28 -9.20 -8.11 6.18
CA ALA A 28 -8.04 -7.82 5.33
C ALA A 28 -6.83 -7.40 6.14
N THR A 29 -5.66 -7.82 5.66
CA THR A 29 -4.37 -7.37 6.20
C THR A 29 -3.72 -6.46 5.16
N VAL A 30 -2.58 -5.88 5.53
CA VAL A 30 -1.78 -5.11 4.60
C VAL A 30 -1.46 -5.94 3.35
N GLY A 31 -1.09 -7.22 3.55
CA GLY A 31 -0.80 -8.11 2.44
C GLY A 31 -1.99 -8.35 1.52
N THR A 32 -3.20 -8.41 2.10
CA THR A 32 -4.41 -8.57 1.28
C THR A 32 -4.53 -7.41 0.28
N VAL A 33 -4.35 -6.19 0.77
CA VAL A 33 -4.48 -5.01 -0.08
C VAL A 33 -3.33 -4.97 -1.10
N TRP A 34 -2.12 -5.31 -0.67
CA TRP A 34 -0.97 -5.34 -1.57
C TRP A 34 -1.19 -6.29 -2.74
N GLU A 35 -1.73 -7.49 -2.45
CA GLU A 35 -2.00 -8.46 -3.51
C GLU A 35 -3.07 -7.96 -4.48
N LEU A 36 -4.11 -7.31 -3.98
CA LEU A 36 -5.13 -6.73 -4.84
C LEU A 36 -4.53 -5.68 -5.77
N LEU A 37 -3.68 -4.83 -5.23
CA LEU A 37 -3.05 -3.78 -6.04
C LEU A 37 -2.08 -4.35 -7.06
N LYS A 38 -1.36 -5.42 -6.73
CA LYS A 38 -0.47 -6.07 -7.70
C LYS A 38 -1.24 -6.64 -8.87
N GLN A 39 -2.46 -7.11 -8.65
CA GLN A 39 -3.28 -7.61 -9.75
C GLN A 39 -3.67 -6.49 -10.71
N GLU A 40 -3.93 -5.29 -10.18
CA GLU A 40 -4.29 -4.15 -11.01
C GLU A 40 -3.07 -3.47 -11.63
N TYR A 41 -1.96 -3.47 -10.90
CA TYR A 41 -0.73 -2.80 -11.32
C TYR A 41 0.42 -3.81 -11.21
N PRO A 42 0.57 -4.71 -12.21
CA PRO A 42 1.58 -5.77 -12.11
C PRO A 42 3.01 -5.28 -11.92
N GLU A 43 3.29 -4.05 -12.33
CA GLU A 43 4.62 -3.47 -12.16
C GLU A 43 5.01 -3.34 -10.68
N LEU A 44 4.06 -3.39 -9.76
CA LEU A 44 4.38 -3.31 -8.35
C LEU A 44 5.18 -4.50 -7.85
N ALA A 45 5.05 -5.65 -8.51
CA ALA A 45 5.78 -6.84 -8.11
C ALA A 45 7.29 -6.64 -8.20
N VAL A 46 7.74 -5.77 -9.11
CA VAL A 46 9.16 -5.52 -9.31
C VAL A 46 9.79 -4.86 -8.08
N VAL A 47 9.04 -4.03 -7.39
CA VAL A 47 9.57 -3.27 -6.24
C VAL A 47 9.12 -3.83 -4.90
N GLU A 48 8.47 -4.98 -4.91
CA GLU A 48 7.86 -5.53 -3.69
C GLU A 48 8.88 -5.74 -2.56
N LYS A 49 10.06 -6.25 -2.88
CA LYS A 49 11.05 -6.57 -1.86
C LYS A 49 11.57 -5.35 -1.12
N SER A 50 11.47 -4.19 -1.75
CA SER A 50 11.99 -2.95 -1.19
C SER A 50 10.89 -2.05 -0.66
N MET A 51 9.63 -2.51 -0.75
CA MET A 51 8.49 -1.70 -0.35
C MET A 51 8.31 -1.71 1.16
N ALA A 52 8.10 -0.53 1.74
CA ALA A 52 7.72 -0.42 3.14
C ALA A 52 6.23 -0.13 3.23
N PHE A 53 5.61 -0.57 4.31
CA PHE A 53 4.20 -0.36 4.57
C PHE A 53 4.03 0.37 5.89
N ALA A 54 3.09 1.30 5.95
CA ALA A 54 2.79 2.00 7.19
C ALA A 54 1.28 2.12 7.35
N VAL A 55 0.81 1.94 8.59
CA VAL A 55 -0.59 2.15 8.94
C VAL A 55 -0.59 3.17 10.08
N ALA A 56 -1.40 4.22 9.91
CA ALA A 56 -1.47 5.29 10.90
C ALA A 56 -0.07 5.83 11.23
N GLN A 57 0.77 5.96 10.20
CA GLN A 57 2.11 6.53 10.28
C GLN A 57 3.12 5.66 11.03
N GLU A 58 2.80 4.39 11.27
CA GLU A 58 3.74 3.46 11.87
C GLU A 58 4.08 2.35 10.89
N TYR A 59 5.35 1.99 10.77
CA TYR A 59 5.77 0.91 9.89
C TYR A 59 5.25 -0.41 10.40
N VAL A 60 4.70 -1.20 9.48
CA VAL A 60 4.12 -2.51 9.79
C VAL A 60 4.53 -3.51 8.72
N ASP A 61 4.30 -4.80 8.99
CA ASP A 61 4.53 -5.81 7.98
C ASP A 61 3.22 -6.22 7.30
N LYS A 62 3.33 -7.15 6.35
CA LYS A 62 2.16 -7.57 5.56
C LYS A 62 1.11 -8.29 6.37
N ASN A 63 1.45 -8.81 7.52
CA ASN A 63 0.50 -9.54 8.37
C ASN A 63 -0.34 -8.63 9.25
N HIS A 64 -0.03 -7.33 9.23
CA HIS A 64 -0.73 -6.38 10.09
C HIS A 64 -2.21 -6.29 9.69
N PRO A 65 -3.15 -6.51 10.61
CA PRO A 65 -4.57 -6.41 10.31
C PRO A 65 -4.99 -4.95 10.13
N LEU A 66 -5.95 -4.75 9.24
CA LEU A 66 -6.48 -3.42 8.98
C LEU A 66 -7.82 -3.24 9.66
N GLN A 67 -8.15 -1.99 9.97
CA GLN A 67 -9.43 -1.61 10.53
C GLN A 67 -10.11 -0.62 9.59
N ASP A 68 -11.43 -0.52 9.72
CA ASP A 68 -12.19 0.40 8.89
C ASP A 68 -11.64 1.82 9.05
N ASN A 69 -11.50 2.50 7.92
CA ASN A 69 -10.96 3.86 7.84
C ASN A 69 -9.46 3.99 8.09
N ASP A 70 -8.73 2.87 8.14
CA ASP A 70 -7.28 2.94 8.26
C ASP A 70 -6.67 3.62 7.04
N GLU A 71 -5.55 4.30 7.27
CA GLU A 71 -4.73 4.85 6.20
C GLU A 71 -3.53 3.95 6.03
N LEU A 72 -3.43 3.32 4.86
CA LEU A 72 -2.32 2.43 4.53
C LEU A 72 -1.43 3.10 3.51
N ALA A 73 -0.17 3.28 3.85
CA ALA A 73 0.80 3.93 2.97
C ALA A 73 1.74 2.90 2.38
N PHE A 74 1.99 3.01 1.08
CA PHE A 74 3.01 2.23 0.38
C PHE A 74 4.18 3.16 0.08
N ILE A 75 5.34 2.85 0.67
CA ILE A 75 6.51 3.71 0.64
C ILE A 75 7.64 2.97 -0.06
N PRO A 76 7.93 3.32 -1.33
CA PRO A 76 9.03 2.68 -2.04
C PRO A 76 10.37 3.13 -1.47
N PRO A 77 11.44 2.42 -1.76
CA PRO A 77 12.75 2.83 -1.27
C PRO A 77 13.14 4.16 -1.89
N VAL A 78 13.84 4.97 -1.08
CA VAL A 78 14.40 6.20 -1.60
C VAL A 78 15.56 5.79 -2.48
N SER A 79 15.50 6.17 -3.76
CA SER A 79 16.64 5.93 -4.63
C SER A 79 17.78 6.74 -4.08
N GLY A 80 18.82 6.08 -3.65
CA GLY A 80 19.95 6.71 -3.00
C GLY A 80 20.70 7.62 -3.94
N GLY A 81 20.10 8.67 -4.19
CA GLY A 81 20.67 9.82 -4.89
C GLY A 81 21.52 9.61 -5.92
#